data_10bead1223c1a1bead3c7a561d8e096e
#
_entry.id   10bead1223c1a1bead3c7a561d8e096e
#
_cell.length_a   1.000
_cell.length_b   1.000
_cell.length_c   1.000
_cell.angle_alpha   90.00
_cell.angle_beta   90.00
_cell.angle_gamma   90.00
#
_symmetry.space_group_name_H-M   'P 1'
#
loop_
_entity.id
_entity.type
_entity.pdbx_description
1 polymer ?
#
loop_
_entity_poly.entity_id
_entity_poly.type
_entity_poly.pdbx_seq_one_letter_code
_entity_poly.pdbx_strand_id
1 'polypeptide(L)'
;MHSTFYRKRRVVAYISMLLWLITGCVNEDFSDCPQGSFQVAFEYVHHTDNICPDRFNIDVQQIDLYIFDAAGCFLKCITRKGTPFPKDFRIDPELSAGSYTLVAWGNLTDEVTLQPAFIAGQTTLEQALLSLNAAEDRSVNHRLTPVFHAMKQVEVNDVKEHTEILSLIKNENHLHLNVKWFEKSGIPCIHRCADGVRVRVLDPKGATYKFDNSVVASGNELTYYPYQGVNNDAWNQFAGVFSL
;
A
#
# COMPACT_ATOMS: atom_id res chain seq x y z
N MET A 1 44.44 1.09 76.73
CA MET A 1 44.31 0.27 75.53
C MET A 1 42.83 -0.05 75.15
N HIS A 2 41.81 0.52 75.81
CA HIS A 2 40.40 0.20 75.61
C HIS A 2 39.62 1.19 74.70
N SER A 3 40.16 2.39 74.43
CA SER A 3 39.38 3.43 73.72
C SER A 3 39.35 3.23 72.16
N THR A 4 40.38 2.62 71.58
CA THR A 4 40.53 2.41 70.16
C THR A 4 39.61 1.31 69.60
N PHE A 5 39.26 0.34 70.44
CA PHE A 5 38.39 -0.79 70.08
C PHE A 5 36.91 -0.37 69.93
N TYR A 6 36.43 0.55 70.74
CA TYR A 6 35.07 1.08 70.71
C TYR A 6 34.84 1.99 69.51
N ARG A 7 35.88 2.75 69.12
CA ARG A 7 35.80 3.63 67.94
C ARG A 7 35.71 2.84 66.63
N LYS A 8 36.47 1.75 66.52
CA LYS A 8 36.41 0.87 65.37
C LYS A 8 35.06 0.15 65.26
N ARG A 9 34.45 -0.29 66.35
CA ARG A 9 33.13 -0.93 66.34
C ARG A 9 32.00 0.02 65.89
N ARG A 10 32.06 1.29 66.30
CA ARG A 10 31.09 2.31 65.89
C ARG A 10 31.22 2.63 64.41
N VAL A 11 32.44 2.74 63.89
CA VAL A 11 32.68 2.99 62.46
C VAL A 11 32.17 1.82 61.59
N VAL A 12 32.43 0.58 62.02
CA VAL A 12 31.90 -0.62 61.31
C VAL A 12 30.36 -0.66 61.30
N ALA A 13 29.75 -0.29 62.47
CA ALA A 13 28.28 -0.24 62.55
C ALA A 13 27.66 0.84 61.62
N TYR A 14 28.29 2.01 61.51
CA TYR A 14 27.84 3.05 60.59
C TYR A 14 28.03 2.67 59.12
N ILE A 15 29.13 2.02 58.77
CA ILE A 15 29.38 1.52 57.42
C ILE A 15 28.37 0.43 57.07
N SER A 16 28.07 -0.49 57.98
CA SER A 16 27.06 -1.52 57.80
C SER A 16 25.66 -0.92 57.63
N MET A 17 25.30 0.09 58.40
CA MET A 17 24.02 0.80 58.29
C MET A 17 23.92 1.60 56.99
N LEU A 18 25.02 2.16 56.49
CA LEU A 18 25.06 2.88 55.22
C LEU A 18 24.92 1.92 54.01
N LEU A 19 25.47 0.71 54.10
CA LEU A 19 25.30 -0.32 53.05
C LEU A 19 23.85 -0.79 52.93
N TRP A 20 23.08 -0.78 54.02
CA TRP A 20 21.66 -1.16 53.98
C TRP A 20 20.77 -0.10 53.33
N LEU A 21 21.23 1.15 53.24
CA LEU A 21 20.48 2.23 52.62
C LEU A 21 20.62 2.28 51.10
N ILE A 22 21.60 1.57 50.52
CA ILE A 22 21.81 1.54 49.07
C ILE A 22 21.23 0.29 48.39
N THR A 23 20.62 -0.63 49.13
CA THR A 23 19.89 -1.79 48.57
C THR A 23 18.41 -1.51 48.32
N GLY A 24 18.00 -0.25 48.22
CA GLY A 24 16.71 0.11 47.68
C GLY A 24 16.73 -0.24 46.19
N CYS A 25 16.39 -1.48 45.83
CA CYS A 25 15.91 -1.76 44.49
C CYS A 25 14.67 -0.89 44.28
N VAL A 26 14.82 0.20 43.54
CA VAL A 26 13.68 0.86 42.92
C VAL A 26 13.16 -0.15 41.91
N ASN A 27 12.20 -0.95 42.34
CA ASN A 27 11.39 -1.74 41.40
C ASN A 27 10.43 -0.71 40.78
N GLU A 28 10.91 0.01 39.77
CA GLU A 28 10.02 0.84 38.95
C GLU A 28 9.09 -0.13 38.22
N ASP A 29 7.87 -0.19 38.72
CA ASP A 29 6.80 -0.90 38.01
C ASP A 29 6.36 -0.03 36.84
N PHE A 30 6.87 -0.36 35.64
CA PHE A 30 6.51 0.33 34.39
C PHE A 30 5.17 -0.15 33.83
N SER A 31 4.43 -1.02 34.55
CA SER A 31 3.13 -1.53 34.08
C SER A 31 2.07 -0.42 33.92
N ASP A 32 2.22 0.70 34.65
CA ASP A 32 1.35 1.89 34.56
C ASP A 32 1.84 2.93 33.52
N CYS A 33 2.97 2.73 32.86
CA CYS A 33 3.35 3.58 31.76
C CYS A 33 2.40 3.32 30.58
N PRO A 34 1.73 4.38 30.05
CA PRO A 34 0.92 4.20 28.86
C PRO A 34 1.82 3.62 27.76
N GLN A 35 1.53 2.38 27.36
CA GLN A 35 2.22 1.77 26.23
C GLN A 35 1.89 2.60 24.99
N GLY A 36 2.92 3.01 24.26
CA GLY A 36 2.74 3.74 23.03
C GLY A 36 1.90 2.92 22.06
N SER A 37 0.94 3.55 21.41
CA SER A 37 0.15 2.90 20.36
C SER A 37 0.73 3.27 19.00
N PHE A 38 0.96 2.29 18.16
CA PHE A 38 1.33 2.49 16.76
C PHE A 38 0.08 2.35 15.88
N GLN A 39 -0.22 3.39 15.13
CA GLN A 39 -1.37 3.42 14.23
C GLN A 39 -0.94 3.73 12.80
N VAL A 40 -1.70 3.23 11.84
CA VAL A 40 -1.51 3.47 10.40
C VAL A 40 -2.72 4.21 9.87
N ALA A 41 -2.49 5.41 9.36
CA ALA A 41 -3.46 6.22 8.63
C ALA A 41 -3.18 6.12 7.12
N PHE A 42 -4.17 6.48 6.33
CA PHE A 42 -4.07 6.41 4.87
C PHE A 42 -4.51 7.73 4.26
N GLU A 43 -3.84 8.11 3.18
CA GLU A 43 -4.23 9.24 2.35
C GLU A 43 -4.12 8.88 0.87
N TYR A 44 -4.97 9.48 0.05
CA TYR A 44 -4.86 9.44 -1.40
C TYR A 44 -5.09 10.84 -1.95
N VAL A 45 -4.00 11.49 -2.35
CA VAL A 45 -4.04 12.84 -2.92
C VAL A 45 -4.22 12.74 -4.42
N HIS A 46 -5.41 13.16 -4.88
CA HIS A 46 -5.70 13.21 -6.31
C HIS A 46 -5.29 14.58 -6.86
N HIS A 47 -4.25 14.57 -7.71
CA HIS A 47 -3.76 15.79 -8.34
C HIS A 47 -4.65 16.19 -9.53
N THR A 48 -5.55 17.12 -9.32
CA THR A 48 -6.34 17.78 -10.37
C THR A 48 -6.20 19.29 -10.23
N ASP A 49 -5.88 19.98 -11.33
CA ASP A 49 -5.92 21.43 -11.52
C ASP A 49 -5.92 22.30 -10.24
N ASN A 50 -4.79 22.44 -9.58
CA ASN A 50 -4.56 23.31 -8.40
C ASN A 50 -5.31 22.92 -7.11
N ILE A 51 -6.08 21.85 -7.08
CA ILE A 51 -6.75 21.32 -5.88
C ILE A 51 -6.27 19.88 -5.69
N CYS A 52 -5.64 19.61 -4.55
CA CYS A 52 -5.14 18.28 -4.19
C CYS A 52 -5.89 17.76 -2.95
N PRO A 53 -7.19 17.43 -3.06
CA PRO A 53 -7.93 16.91 -1.92
C PRO A 53 -7.48 15.46 -1.61
N ASP A 54 -7.42 15.14 -0.33
CA ASP A 54 -7.39 13.74 0.10
C ASP A 54 -8.74 13.09 -0.23
N ARG A 55 -8.69 12.03 -1.02
CA ARG A 55 -9.86 11.29 -1.49
C ARG A 55 -9.88 9.85 -1.00
N PHE A 56 -9.02 9.48 -0.06
CA PHE A 56 -8.96 8.11 0.46
C PHE A 56 -10.35 7.61 0.86
N ASN A 57 -11.07 8.38 1.67
CA ASN A 57 -12.38 7.99 2.19
C ASN A 57 -13.50 7.90 1.13
N ILE A 58 -13.25 8.42 -0.10
CA ILE A 58 -14.22 8.42 -1.20
C ILE A 58 -13.90 7.31 -2.20
N ASP A 59 -12.62 7.20 -2.59
CA ASP A 59 -12.19 6.37 -3.71
C ASP A 59 -11.74 4.96 -3.27
N VAL A 60 -11.35 4.79 -2.00
CA VAL A 60 -10.94 3.50 -1.44
C VAL A 60 -12.09 2.91 -0.62
N GLN A 61 -12.51 1.69 -0.95
CA GLN A 61 -13.60 0.98 -0.29
C GLN A 61 -13.13 -0.24 0.51
N GLN A 62 -11.93 -0.73 0.20
CA GLN A 62 -11.26 -1.78 0.92
C GLN A 62 -9.78 -1.44 1.01
N ILE A 63 -9.17 -1.73 2.15
CA ILE A 63 -7.72 -1.66 2.35
C ILE A 63 -7.23 -2.96 2.94
N ASP A 64 -6.20 -3.53 2.33
CA ASP A 64 -5.48 -4.71 2.76
C ASP A 64 -4.06 -4.28 3.14
N LEU A 65 -3.78 -4.27 4.44
CA LEU A 65 -2.48 -3.90 5.00
C LEU A 65 -1.67 -5.16 5.27
N TYR A 66 -0.67 -5.41 4.44
CA TYR A 66 0.31 -6.50 4.58
C TYR A 66 1.49 -6.01 5.40
N ILE A 67 1.91 -6.82 6.35
CA ILE A 67 2.98 -6.51 7.29
C ILE A 67 4.07 -7.54 7.15
N PHE A 68 5.29 -7.06 6.92
CA PHE A 68 6.49 -7.88 6.82
C PHE A 68 7.47 -7.45 7.92
N ASP A 69 8.23 -8.41 8.46
CA ASP A 69 9.27 -8.14 9.45
C ASP A 69 10.54 -7.52 8.83
N ALA A 70 11.54 -7.27 9.66
CA ALA A 70 12.83 -6.70 9.23
C ALA A 70 13.58 -7.58 8.22
N ALA A 71 13.32 -8.89 8.18
CA ALA A 71 13.89 -9.81 7.20
C ALA A 71 13.07 -9.88 5.90
N GLY A 72 11.97 -9.13 5.81
CA GLY A 72 11.05 -9.16 4.69
C GLY A 72 10.11 -10.36 4.68
N CYS A 73 9.97 -11.10 5.79
CA CYS A 73 9.04 -12.21 5.89
C CYS A 73 7.64 -11.72 6.26
N PHE A 74 6.63 -12.25 5.58
CA PHE A 74 5.23 -11.93 5.84
C PHE A 74 4.82 -12.34 7.25
N LEU A 75 4.20 -11.43 7.99
CA LEU A 75 3.67 -11.69 9.33
C LEU A 75 2.15 -11.87 9.30
N LYS A 76 1.44 -10.88 8.80
CA LYS A 76 -0.04 -10.86 8.76
C LYS A 76 -0.56 -9.88 7.73
N CYS A 77 -1.84 -10.05 7.36
CA CYS A 77 -2.61 -9.08 6.59
C CYS A 77 -3.83 -8.65 7.40
N ILE A 78 -4.11 -7.36 7.38
CA ILE A 78 -5.30 -6.77 8.04
C ILE A 78 -6.17 -6.16 6.95
N THR A 79 -7.33 -6.76 6.71
CA THR A 79 -8.32 -6.25 5.76
C THR A 79 -9.36 -5.41 6.49
N ARG A 80 -9.67 -4.24 5.95
CA ARG A 80 -10.77 -3.39 6.38
C ARG A 80 -11.60 -2.96 5.17
N LYS A 81 -12.91 -2.88 5.36
CA LYS A 81 -13.87 -2.41 4.36
C LYS A 81 -14.62 -1.22 4.91
N GLY A 82 -14.86 -0.22 4.07
CA GLY A 82 -15.61 0.99 4.42
C GLY A 82 -16.31 1.55 3.19
N THR A 83 -17.53 2.06 3.35
CA THR A 83 -18.30 2.63 2.24
C THR A 83 -19.14 3.79 2.78
N PRO A 84 -18.57 5.00 2.90
CA PRO A 84 -17.14 5.38 2.86
C PRO A 84 -16.37 5.03 4.15
N PHE A 85 -15.05 5.10 4.12
CA PHE A 85 -14.25 5.13 5.33
C PHE A 85 -14.45 6.44 6.09
N PRO A 86 -14.39 6.44 7.44
CA PRO A 86 -14.32 7.69 8.22
C PRO A 86 -13.09 8.51 7.82
N LYS A 87 -13.16 9.85 7.97
CA LYS A 87 -12.02 10.73 7.65
C LYS A 87 -10.80 10.51 8.55
N ASP A 88 -11.04 10.04 9.76
CA ASP A 88 -10.02 9.73 10.78
C ASP A 88 -9.71 8.24 10.85
N PHE A 89 -10.02 7.49 9.79
CA PHE A 89 -9.81 6.05 9.73
C PHE A 89 -8.34 5.69 9.95
N ARG A 90 -8.12 4.74 10.85
CA ARG A 90 -6.80 4.20 11.20
C ARG A 90 -6.88 2.71 11.45
N ILE A 91 -5.77 2.04 11.27
CA ILE A 91 -5.57 0.64 11.65
C ILE A 91 -4.52 0.61 12.75
N ASP A 92 -4.85 -0.04 13.87
CA ASP A 92 -3.86 -0.47 14.86
C ASP A 92 -3.42 -1.88 14.44
N PRO A 93 -2.17 -2.05 14.01
CA PRO A 93 -1.67 -3.35 13.60
C PRO A 93 -1.18 -4.21 14.77
N GLU A 94 -1.22 -3.71 16.00
CA GLU A 94 -0.75 -4.43 17.19
C GLU A 94 0.64 -5.03 16.96
N LEU A 95 1.64 -4.17 16.78
CA LEU A 95 3.04 -4.54 16.55
C LEU A 95 3.87 -4.24 17.80
N SER A 96 4.76 -5.16 18.13
CA SER A 96 5.81 -4.91 19.13
C SER A 96 6.88 -3.96 18.57
N ALA A 97 7.73 -3.40 19.45
CA ALA A 97 8.87 -2.59 19.03
C ALA A 97 9.75 -3.37 18.03
N GLY A 98 10.10 -2.71 16.93
CA GLY A 98 10.89 -3.31 15.84
C GLY A 98 10.71 -2.62 14.50
N SER A 99 11.45 -3.12 13.51
CA SER A 99 11.41 -2.62 12.12
C SER A 99 10.47 -3.47 11.29
N TYR A 100 9.61 -2.83 10.52
CA TYR A 100 8.62 -3.49 9.67
C TYR A 100 8.54 -2.82 8.30
N THR A 101 8.11 -3.60 7.30
CA THR A 101 7.66 -3.07 6.01
C THR A 101 6.16 -3.22 5.91
N LEU A 102 5.48 -2.10 5.75
CA LEU A 102 4.04 -2.03 5.54
C LEU A 102 3.77 -1.89 4.05
N VAL A 103 2.90 -2.74 3.50
CA VAL A 103 2.41 -2.64 2.13
C VAL A 103 0.90 -2.58 2.16
N ALA A 104 0.33 -1.51 1.64
CA ALA A 104 -1.10 -1.34 1.55
C ALA A 104 -1.56 -1.49 0.10
N TRP A 105 -2.58 -2.33 -0.11
CA TRP A 105 -3.31 -2.44 -1.35
C TRP A 105 -4.76 -2.03 -1.13
N GLY A 106 -5.26 -1.09 -1.94
CA GLY A 106 -6.65 -0.67 -1.90
C GLY A 106 -7.46 -1.24 -3.04
N ASN A 107 -8.73 -1.59 -2.76
CA ASN A 107 -9.72 -2.08 -3.72
C ASN A 107 -9.30 -3.36 -4.48
N LEU A 108 -8.63 -4.30 -3.81
CA LEU A 108 -8.38 -5.60 -4.41
C LEU A 108 -9.72 -6.34 -4.60
N THR A 109 -9.95 -6.81 -5.83
CA THR A 109 -11.13 -7.58 -6.24
C THR A 109 -10.70 -8.88 -6.90
N ASP A 110 -11.65 -9.66 -7.41
CA ASP A 110 -11.42 -10.85 -8.22
C ASP A 110 -10.79 -10.56 -9.60
N GLU A 111 -10.68 -9.29 -9.98
CA GLU A 111 -9.93 -8.88 -11.18
C GLU A 111 -8.41 -9.06 -11.03
N VAL A 112 -7.92 -9.28 -9.81
CA VAL A 112 -6.50 -9.47 -9.54
C VAL A 112 -6.23 -10.72 -8.73
N THR A 113 -5.06 -11.32 -8.93
CA THR A 113 -4.59 -12.48 -8.15
C THR A 113 -3.28 -12.15 -7.45
N LEU A 114 -3.22 -12.53 -6.18
CA LEU A 114 -2.02 -12.47 -5.36
C LEU A 114 -1.30 -13.82 -5.35
N GLN A 115 0.01 -13.81 -5.57
CA GLN A 115 0.86 -15.00 -5.60
C GLN A 115 2.19 -14.73 -4.88
N PRO A 116 2.76 -15.75 -4.21
CA PRO A 116 2.16 -17.02 -3.81
C PRO A 116 1.09 -16.84 -2.72
N ALA A 117 0.48 -17.92 -2.25
CA ALA A 117 -0.34 -17.84 -1.03
C ALA A 117 0.51 -17.32 0.14
N PHE A 118 -0.02 -16.38 0.90
CA PHE A 118 0.70 -15.73 2.01
C PHE A 118 0.69 -16.63 3.25
N ILE A 119 1.87 -17.13 3.62
CA ILE A 119 2.08 -17.97 4.80
C ILE A 119 3.03 -17.23 5.75
N ALA A 120 2.57 -16.95 6.97
CA ALA A 120 3.34 -16.22 7.98
C ALA A 120 4.71 -16.92 8.23
N GLY A 121 5.77 -16.12 8.25
CA GLY A 121 7.15 -16.56 8.42
C GLY A 121 7.77 -17.31 7.24
N GLN A 122 7.05 -17.47 6.10
CA GLN A 122 7.55 -18.20 4.94
C GLN A 122 7.55 -17.36 3.66
N THR A 123 6.43 -16.67 3.38
CA THR A 123 6.33 -15.84 2.19
C THR A 123 7.14 -14.56 2.37
N THR A 124 7.98 -14.22 1.40
CA THR A 124 8.78 -13.00 1.46
C THR A 124 8.18 -11.89 0.59
N LEU A 125 8.51 -10.65 0.94
CA LEU A 125 8.12 -9.46 0.17
C LEU A 125 8.56 -9.55 -1.30
N GLU A 126 9.75 -10.09 -1.56
CA GLU A 126 10.29 -10.24 -2.92
C GLU A 126 9.52 -11.25 -3.77
N GLN A 127 8.92 -12.27 -3.14
CA GLN A 127 8.14 -13.30 -3.81
C GLN A 127 6.71 -12.85 -4.08
N ALA A 128 6.25 -11.84 -3.37
CA ALA A 128 4.86 -11.39 -3.44
C ALA A 128 4.57 -10.64 -4.74
N LEU A 129 3.61 -11.13 -5.49
CA LEU A 129 3.17 -10.61 -6.78
C LEU A 129 1.67 -10.36 -6.78
N LEU A 130 1.28 -9.29 -7.47
CA LEU A 130 -0.09 -8.96 -7.85
C LEU A 130 -0.20 -9.02 -9.38
N SER A 131 -1.12 -9.82 -9.90
CA SER A 131 -1.34 -9.95 -11.33
C SER A 131 -2.79 -9.68 -11.70
N LEU A 132 -3.01 -8.96 -12.80
CA LEU A 132 -4.33 -8.77 -13.38
C LEU A 132 -4.85 -10.08 -13.99
N ASN A 133 -6.08 -10.45 -13.65
CA ASN A 133 -6.80 -11.58 -14.24
C ASN A 133 -7.38 -11.15 -15.58
N ALA A 134 -6.68 -11.44 -16.66
CA ALA A 134 -7.19 -11.22 -18.00
C ALA A 134 -8.06 -12.41 -18.45
N ALA A 135 -8.89 -12.18 -19.49
CA ALA A 135 -9.60 -13.25 -20.19
C ALA A 135 -8.62 -14.29 -20.77
N GLU A 136 -9.12 -15.46 -21.20
CA GLU A 136 -8.29 -16.53 -21.78
C GLU A 136 -7.48 -16.07 -22.99
N ASP A 137 -8.03 -15.14 -23.78
CA ASP A 137 -7.37 -14.52 -24.94
C ASP A 137 -6.43 -13.37 -24.56
N ARG A 138 -6.15 -13.20 -23.26
CA ARG A 138 -5.30 -12.13 -22.74
C ARG A 138 -5.81 -10.74 -23.07
N SER A 139 -7.13 -10.56 -23.12
CA SER A 139 -7.75 -9.27 -23.39
C SER A 139 -8.42 -8.66 -22.15
N VAL A 140 -8.50 -7.32 -22.18
CA VAL A 140 -9.26 -6.50 -21.23
C VAL A 140 -10.15 -5.55 -22.05
N ASN A 141 -11.46 -5.66 -21.86
CA ASN A 141 -12.46 -4.90 -22.62
C ASN A 141 -13.53 -4.26 -21.73
N HIS A 142 -13.27 -4.17 -20.44
CA HIS A 142 -14.14 -3.57 -19.45
C HIS A 142 -13.38 -2.52 -18.65
N ARG A 143 -14.11 -1.73 -17.86
CA ARG A 143 -13.51 -0.80 -16.92
C ARG A 143 -12.96 -1.58 -15.74
N LEU A 144 -11.66 -1.43 -15.48
CA LEU A 144 -11.00 -2.03 -14.33
C LEU A 144 -11.38 -1.28 -13.03
N THR A 145 -11.41 -2.01 -11.94
CA THR A 145 -11.52 -1.43 -10.60
C THR A 145 -10.22 -0.71 -10.25
N PRO A 146 -10.27 0.57 -9.84
CA PRO A 146 -9.07 1.28 -9.43
C PRO A 146 -8.38 0.61 -8.25
N VAL A 147 -7.15 0.14 -8.45
CA VAL A 147 -6.30 -0.42 -7.41
C VAL A 147 -5.35 0.64 -6.89
N PHE A 148 -5.16 0.70 -5.57
CA PHE A 148 -4.29 1.66 -4.91
C PHE A 148 -3.16 0.92 -4.20
N HIS A 149 -1.99 1.57 -4.13
CA HIS A 149 -0.79 1.00 -3.51
C HIS A 149 -0.05 2.02 -2.67
N ALA A 150 0.47 1.59 -1.53
CA ALA A 150 1.52 2.29 -0.79
C ALA A 150 2.46 1.27 -0.13
N MET A 151 3.73 1.63 0.00
CA MET A 151 4.70 0.85 0.75
C MET A 151 5.59 1.77 1.58
N LYS A 152 5.86 1.39 2.83
CA LYS A 152 6.72 2.15 3.73
C LYS A 152 7.44 1.25 4.72
N GLN A 153 8.71 1.53 4.97
CA GLN A 153 9.44 0.97 6.10
C GLN A 153 9.21 1.83 7.33
N VAL A 154 8.95 1.21 8.47
CA VAL A 154 8.60 1.86 9.73
C VAL A 154 9.36 1.26 10.89
N GLU A 155 9.65 2.10 11.89
CA GLU A 155 10.18 1.70 13.17
C GLU A 155 9.10 1.87 14.22
N VAL A 156 8.65 0.78 14.83
CA VAL A 156 7.68 0.77 15.91
C VAL A 156 8.40 0.89 17.24
N ASN A 157 7.90 1.75 18.11
CA ASN A 157 8.47 2.04 19.41
C ASN A 157 7.37 1.99 20.48
N ASP A 158 7.59 1.27 21.57
CA ASP A 158 6.61 1.05 22.64
C ASP A 158 6.41 2.28 23.56
N VAL A 159 7.19 3.34 23.38
CA VAL A 159 7.24 4.47 24.36
C VAL A 159 6.33 5.63 23.95
N LYS A 160 5.95 5.76 22.68
CA LYS A 160 5.19 6.91 22.19
C LYS A 160 4.03 6.48 21.31
N GLU A 161 2.92 7.20 21.45
CA GLU A 161 1.89 7.17 20.41
C GLU A 161 2.48 7.70 19.10
N HIS A 162 2.35 6.90 18.05
CA HIS A 162 2.82 7.25 16.72
C HIS A 162 1.80 6.84 15.66
N THR A 163 1.47 7.77 14.79
CA THR A 163 0.65 7.49 13.61
C THR A 163 1.49 7.64 12.38
N GLU A 164 1.63 6.55 11.63
CA GLU A 164 2.29 6.54 10.34
C GLU A 164 1.28 6.74 9.22
N ILE A 165 1.61 7.59 8.24
CA ILE A 165 0.75 7.85 7.09
C ILE A 165 1.29 7.09 5.88
N LEU A 166 0.43 6.29 5.26
CA LEU A 166 0.66 5.62 3.98
C LEU A 166 -0.04 6.41 2.87
N SER A 167 0.76 7.10 2.05
CA SER A 167 0.27 7.87 0.89
C SER A 167 0.08 6.92 -0.29
N LEU A 168 -1.17 6.67 -0.64
CA LEU A 168 -1.56 5.77 -1.71
C LEU A 168 -1.38 6.41 -3.08
N ILE A 169 -0.95 5.63 -4.03
CA ILE A 169 -0.98 5.96 -5.46
C ILE A 169 -1.97 5.04 -6.17
N LYS A 170 -2.65 5.58 -7.17
CA LYS A 170 -3.58 4.81 -8.00
C LYS A 170 -2.82 4.16 -9.16
N ASN A 171 -3.00 2.85 -9.34
CA ASN A 171 -2.33 2.07 -10.39
C ASN A 171 -3.14 1.96 -11.68
N GLU A 172 -4.42 2.29 -11.66
CA GLU A 172 -5.25 2.27 -12.84
C GLU A 172 -5.21 3.63 -13.54
N ASN A 173 -5.10 3.60 -14.87
CA ASN A 173 -5.12 4.78 -15.74
C ASN A 173 -6.23 4.68 -16.78
N HIS A 174 -6.82 5.82 -17.11
CA HIS A 174 -7.76 5.92 -18.24
C HIS A 174 -7.08 6.59 -19.43
N LEU A 175 -7.09 5.91 -20.57
CA LEU A 175 -6.67 6.49 -21.84
C LEU A 175 -7.89 6.89 -22.65
N HIS A 176 -8.06 8.19 -22.86
CA HIS A 176 -9.06 8.73 -23.78
C HIS A 176 -8.42 8.96 -25.14
N LEU A 177 -8.83 8.19 -26.13
CA LEU A 177 -8.30 8.27 -27.48
C LEU A 177 -9.37 8.82 -28.43
N ASN A 178 -8.99 9.86 -29.17
CA ASN A 178 -9.83 10.44 -30.21
C ASN A 178 -9.03 10.46 -31.51
N VAL A 179 -9.45 9.67 -32.48
CA VAL A 179 -8.80 9.53 -33.78
C VAL A 179 -9.70 10.09 -34.86
N LYS A 180 -9.16 11.03 -35.64
CA LYS A 180 -9.80 11.55 -36.84
C LYS A 180 -8.93 11.25 -38.03
N TRP A 181 -9.55 10.84 -39.15
CA TRP A 181 -8.82 10.57 -40.40
C TRP A 181 -9.33 11.45 -41.54
N PHE A 182 -8.41 11.84 -42.37
CA PHE A 182 -8.65 12.72 -43.49
C PHE A 182 -8.07 12.11 -44.74
N GLU A 183 -8.67 12.43 -45.90
CA GLU A 183 -8.02 12.14 -47.18
C GLU A 183 -6.72 12.94 -47.33
N LYS A 184 -5.85 12.52 -48.25
CA LYS A 184 -4.58 13.18 -48.57
C LYS A 184 -4.75 14.67 -48.93
N SER A 185 -5.95 15.07 -49.38
CA SER A 185 -6.37 16.42 -49.71
C SER A 185 -6.72 17.28 -48.47
N GLY A 186 -6.74 16.71 -47.26
CA GLY A 186 -7.19 17.37 -46.02
C GLY A 186 -8.74 17.41 -45.91
N ILE A 187 -9.46 16.79 -46.83
CA ILE A 187 -10.92 16.65 -46.77
C ILE A 187 -11.26 15.37 -46.00
N PRO A 188 -12.28 15.36 -45.11
CA PRO A 188 -12.70 14.15 -44.41
C PRO A 188 -13.02 13.03 -45.42
N CYS A 189 -12.45 11.86 -45.21
CA CYS A 189 -12.72 10.71 -46.10
C CYS A 189 -14.17 10.27 -45.92
N ILE A 190 -14.97 10.43 -46.98
CA ILE A 190 -16.40 10.09 -47.03
C ILE A 190 -16.61 8.60 -47.37
N HIS A 191 -15.55 7.91 -47.77
CA HIS A 191 -15.65 6.51 -48.13
C HIS A 191 -15.61 5.66 -46.86
N ARG A 192 -16.71 4.96 -46.59
CA ARG A 192 -16.83 3.96 -45.53
C ARG A 192 -15.70 2.94 -45.65
N CYS A 193 -14.80 2.90 -44.68
CA CYS A 193 -14.11 1.65 -44.40
C CYS A 193 -15.19 0.69 -43.91
N ALA A 194 -15.56 -0.29 -44.68
CA ALA A 194 -16.70 -1.20 -44.42
C ALA A 194 -16.60 -1.91 -43.06
N ASP A 195 -15.41 -1.91 -42.43
CA ASP A 195 -15.12 -2.59 -41.15
C ASP A 195 -14.88 -1.64 -39.96
N GLY A 196 -14.99 -0.34 -40.15
CA GLY A 196 -14.72 0.66 -39.10
C GLY A 196 -13.25 0.69 -38.64
N VAL A 197 -12.90 1.64 -37.78
CA VAL A 197 -11.59 1.72 -37.12
C VAL A 197 -11.62 0.86 -35.88
N ARG A 198 -10.67 -0.06 -35.75
CA ARG A 198 -10.43 -0.85 -34.54
C ARG A 198 -9.15 -0.37 -33.88
N VAL A 199 -9.23 -0.02 -32.63
CA VAL A 199 -8.09 0.43 -31.83
C VAL A 199 -7.89 -0.51 -30.66
N ARG A 200 -6.64 -0.85 -30.41
CA ARG A 200 -6.23 -1.63 -29.25
C ARG A 200 -4.93 -1.06 -28.68
N VAL A 201 -4.73 -1.23 -27.38
CA VAL A 201 -3.47 -0.94 -26.70
C VAL A 201 -2.81 -2.25 -26.32
N LEU A 202 -1.54 -2.40 -26.63
CA LEU A 202 -0.74 -3.59 -26.30
C LEU A 202 0.18 -3.28 -25.14
N ASP A 203 0.11 -4.10 -24.09
CA ASP A 203 1.08 -4.10 -23.00
C ASP A 203 1.96 -5.36 -23.08
N PRO A 204 3.21 -5.22 -23.56
CA PRO A 204 4.10 -6.37 -23.72
C PRO A 204 4.62 -6.92 -22.39
N LYS A 205 4.43 -6.20 -21.28
CA LYS A 205 4.88 -6.64 -19.95
C LYS A 205 3.82 -7.44 -19.22
N GLY A 206 2.54 -7.21 -19.52
CA GLY A 206 1.41 -7.94 -18.95
C GLY A 206 1.22 -7.67 -17.45
N ALA A 207 0.63 -6.59 -17.07
CA ALA A 207 0.11 -6.14 -15.75
C ALA A 207 0.37 -7.06 -14.54
N THR A 208 1.65 -7.36 -14.26
CA THR A 208 2.11 -8.06 -13.06
C THR A 208 3.05 -7.15 -12.29
N TYR A 209 2.78 -6.98 -11.00
CA TYR A 209 3.49 -6.07 -10.11
C TYR A 209 4.08 -6.83 -8.92
N LYS A 210 5.28 -6.44 -8.49
CA LYS A 210 5.80 -6.80 -7.17
C LYS A 210 5.08 -5.99 -6.08
N PHE A 211 5.26 -6.40 -4.84
CA PHE A 211 4.68 -5.68 -3.72
C PHE A 211 5.32 -4.29 -3.45
N ASP A 212 6.45 -3.99 -4.07
CA ASP A 212 7.04 -2.64 -4.14
C ASP A 212 6.48 -1.79 -5.28
N ASN A 213 5.44 -2.28 -5.96
CA ASN A 213 4.79 -1.67 -7.13
C ASN A 213 5.65 -1.62 -8.40
N SER A 214 6.77 -2.28 -8.44
CA SER A 214 7.55 -2.41 -9.67
C SER A 214 6.91 -3.43 -10.63
N VAL A 215 6.93 -3.11 -11.93
CA VAL A 215 6.35 -3.97 -12.98
C VAL A 215 7.29 -5.13 -13.28
N VAL A 216 6.75 -6.34 -13.29
CA VAL A 216 7.45 -7.54 -13.72
C VAL A 216 7.12 -7.83 -15.17
N ALA A 217 8.14 -8.02 -16.02
CA ALA A 217 7.92 -8.51 -17.37
C ALA A 217 7.52 -10.00 -17.32
N SER A 218 6.22 -10.26 -17.36
CA SER A 218 5.69 -11.64 -17.30
C SER A 218 5.87 -12.41 -18.61
N GLY A 219 6.23 -11.71 -19.71
CA GLY A 219 6.27 -12.27 -21.07
C GLY A 219 4.90 -12.59 -21.67
N ASN A 220 3.84 -12.27 -20.95
CA ASN A 220 2.46 -12.50 -21.36
C ASN A 220 1.82 -11.15 -21.75
N GLU A 221 1.90 -10.81 -23.03
CA GLU A 221 1.31 -9.60 -23.57
C GLU A 221 -0.20 -9.51 -23.23
N LEU A 222 -0.66 -8.32 -22.85
CA LEU A 222 -2.07 -7.99 -22.70
C LEU A 222 -2.54 -7.09 -23.84
N THR A 223 -3.76 -7.32 -24.28
CA THR A 223 -4.43 -6.47 -25.25
C THR A 223 -5.61 -5.77 -24.60
N TYR A 224 -5.57 -4.45 -24.54
CA TYR A 224 -6.68 -3.65 -24.05
C TYR A 224 -7.53 -3.16 -25.22
N TYR A 225 -8.83 -3.38 -25.11
CA TYR A 225 -9.83 -2.83 -26.01
C TYR A 225 -10.60 -1.70 -25.33
N PRO A 226 -11.17 -0.76 -26.08
CA PRO A 226 -11.98 0.28 -25.47
C PRO A 226 -13.22 -0.33 -24.83
N TYR A 227 -13.46 -0.03 -23.57
CA TYR A 227 -14.69 -0.43 -22.87
C TYR A 227 -15.85 0.53 -23.17
N GLN A 228 -15.55 1.72 -23.63
CA GLN A 228 -16.48 2.67 -24.21
C GLN A 228 -15.90 3.13 -25.53
N GLY A 229 -16.66 3.06 -26.58
CA GLY A 229 -16.20 3.50 -27.89
C GLY A 229 -17.37 3.86 -28.78
N VAL A 230 -17.18 4.89 -29.61
CA VAL A 230 -18.11 5.31 -30.65
C VAL A 230 -17.33 5.49 -31.92
N ASN A 231 -17.77 4.75 -32.98
CA ASN A 231 -17.39 5.03 -34.35
C ASN A 231 -18.42 6.00 -34.92
N ASN A 232 -17.98 7.14 -35.40
CA ASN A 232 -18.83 8.07 -36.11
C ASN A 232 -18.39 8.17 -37.57
N ASP A 233 -18.99 7.33 -38.38
CA ASP A 233 -18.66 7.25 -39.80
C ASP A 233 -18.95 8.56 -40.56
N ALA A 234 -19.94 9.34 -40.11
CA ALA A 234 -20.27 10.64 -40.74
C ALA A 234 -19.14 11.67 -40.53
N TRP A 235 -18.31 11.52 -39.54
CA TRP A 235 -17.22 12.44 -39.21
C TRP A 235 -15.83 11.83 -39.36
N ASN A 236 -15.75 10.57 -39.86
CA ASN A 236 -14.49 9.84 -39.92
C ASN A 236 -13.73 9.92 -38.59
N GLN A 237 -14.40 9.60 -37.48
CA GLN A 237 -13.88 9.73 -36.13
C GLN A 237 -14.15 8.45 -35.35
N PHE A 238 -13.15 8.03 -34.59
CA PHE A 238 -13.26 7.09 -33.52
C PHE A 238 -12.98 7.82 -32.18
N ALA A 239 -13.82 7.59 -31.18
CA ALA A 239 -13.53 7.98 -29.80
C ALA A 239 -13.64 6.74 -28.91
N GLY A 240 -12.63 6.48 -28.10
CA GLY A 240 -12.60 5.33 -27.21
C GLY A 240 -11.96 5.62 -25.88
N VAL A 241 -12.43 4.92 -24.84
CA VAL A 241 -11.88 4.98 -23.48
C VAL A 241 -11.38 3.60 -23.12
N PHE A 242 -10.13 3.52 -22.65
CA PHE A 242 -9.46 2.32 -22.20
C PHE A 242 -9.16 2.44 -20.70
N SER A 243 -9.22 1.32 -19.99
CA SER A 243 -8.71 1.18 -18.62
C SER A 243 -7.44 0.36 -18.68
N LEU A 244 -6.32 0.92 -18.18
CA LEU A 244 -4.97 0.36 -18.28
C LEU A 244 -4.37 0.18 -16.90
#